data_d3dd30e782170f842077167481bd4f9f
#
_entry.id   d3dd30e782170f842077167481bd4f9f
#
_cell.length_a   1.000
_cell.length_b   1.000
_cell.length_c   1.000
_cell.angle_alpha   90.00
_cell.angle_beta   90.00
_cell.angle_gamma   90.00
#
_symmetry.space_group_name_H-M   'P 1'
#
loop_
_entity.id
_entity.type
_entity.pdbx_description
1 polymer ?
#
loop_
_entity_poly.entity_id
_entity_poly.type
_entity_poly.pdbx_seq_one_letter_code
_entity_poly.pdbx_strand_id
1 'polypeptide(L)'
;MKQNFLKWMVCMCFGLLSVATVTAGGNYKTVKVKAPFPMQPIKVFIYPDRDFKITDFGAVPGGEVDNTKAIAAAIDACNKAGGGRVVVPAGTWLTGPVHFKSNINLCLEE
;
A
#
# COMPACT_ATOMS: atom_id res chain seq x y z
N MET A 1 -12.01 -11.76 -51.83
CA MET A 1 -12.72 -11.15 -50.67
C MET A 1 -12.89 -12.10 -49.50
N LYS A 2 -13.02 -13.40 -49.69
CA LYS A 2 -13.19 -14.35 -48.57
C LYS A 2 -11.93 -14.62 -47.75
N GLN A 3 -10.73 -14.33 -48.26
CA GLN A 3 -9.46 -14.56 -47.50
C GLN A 3 -9.16 -13.49 -46.46
N ASN A 4 -9.71 -12.30 -46.62
CA ASN A 4 -9.48 -11.22 -45.64
C ASN A 4 -10.35 -11.35 -44.41
N PHE A 5 -11.50 -12.00 -44.53
CA PHE A 5 -12.39 -12.24 -43.39
C PHE A 5 -11.83 -13.28 -42.43
N LEU A 6 -11.16 -14.31 -42.96
CA LEU A 6 -10.51 -15.32 -42.12
C LEU A 6 -9.26 -14.74 -41.37
N LYS A 7 -8.53 -13.82 -42.00
CA LYS A 7 -7.39 -13.12 -41.33
C LYS A 7 -7.85 -12.25 -40.18
N TRP A 8 -9.00 -11.62 -40.31
CA TRP A 8 -9.57 -10.80 -39.23
C TRP A 8 -10.11 -11.64 -38.06
N MET A 9 -10.67 -12.79 -38.35
CA MET A 9 -11.15 -13.71 -37.33
C MET A 9 -10.02 -14.36 -36.53
N VAL A 10 -8.90 -14.64 -37.16
CA VAL A 10 -7.73 -15.21 -36.48
C VAL A 10 -7.04 -14.18 -35.58
N CYS A 11 -7.04 -12.89 -35.93
CA CYS A 11 -6.53 -11.84 -35.06
C CYS A 11 -7.40 -11.60 -33.82
N MET A 12 -8.70 -11.85 -33.89
CA MET A 12 -9.60 -11.67 -32.75
C MET A 12 -9.51 -12.77 -31.71
N CYS A 13 -9.07 -13.97 -32.09
CA CYS A 13 -8.92 -15.09 -31.14
C CYS A 13 -7.60 -15.03 -30.33
N PHE A 14 -6.62 -14.24 -30.76
CA PHE A 14 -5.33 -14.12 -30.05
C PHE A 14 -5.30 -13.00 -29.01
N GLY A 15 -6.36 -12.21 -28.89
CA GLY A 15 -6.44 -11.07 -27.96
C GLY A 15 -6.99 -11.39 -26.55
N LEU A 16 -7.36 -12.64 -26.27
CA LEU A 16 -8.12 -12.97 -25.05
C LEU A 16 -7.36 -13.83 -24.04
N LEU A 17 -6.05 -13.96 -24.17
CA LEU A 17 -5.22 -14.61 -23.14
C LEU A 17 -4.17 -13.64 -22.58
N SER A 18 -4.56 -12.42 -22.27
CA SER A 18 -3.87 -11.65 -21.24
C SER A 18 -4.25 -12.22 -19.89
N VAL A 19 -3.68 -13.36 -19.55
CA VAL A 19 -3.60 -13.76 -18.15
C VAL A 19 -2.74 -12.68 -17.49
N ALA A 20 -3.39 -11.67 -16.93
CA ALA A 20 -2.76 -10.79 -15.97
C ALA A 20 -2.36 -11.68 -14.78
N THR A 21 -1.15 -12.20 -14.81
CA THR A 21 -0.54 -12.77 -13.64
C THR A 21 -0.37 -11.60 -12.66
N VAL A 22 -1.36 -11.43 -11.80
CA VAL A 22 -1.23 -10.60 -10.61
C VAL A 22 -0.18 -11.31 -9.75
N THR A 23 1.07 -10.99 -10.01
CA THR A 23 2.14 -11.30 -9.09
C THR A 23 1.91 -10.41 -7.87
N ALA A 24 1.32 -10.98 -6.83
CA ALA A 24 1.36 -10.42 -5.49
C ALA A 24 2.81 -10.50 -4.97
N GLY A 25 3.71 -9.82 -5.68
CA GLY A 25 5.09 -9.62 -5.27
C GLY A 25 5.11 -8.48 -4.27
N GLY A 26 5.00 -8.78 -2.98
CA GLY A 26 5.37 -7.81 -1.97
C GLY A 26 6.79 -7.35 -2.23
N ASN A 27 7.03 -6.03 -2.24
CA ASN A 27 8.36 -5.46 -2.40
C ASN A 27 9.19 -5.78 -1.15
N TYR A 28 9.97 -6.86 -1.19
CA TYR A 28 10.86 -7.24 -0.10
C TYR A 28 12.31 -7.04 -0.51
N LYS A 29 13.08 -6.42 0.37
CA LYS A 29 14.53 -6.34 0.27
C LYS A 29 15.17 -7.32 1.25
N THR A 30 16.13 -8.10 0.79
CA THR A 30 16.92 -8.98 1.65
C THR A 30 18.06 -8.18 2.26
N VAL A 31 18.09 -8.07 3.57
CA VAL A 31 19.15 -7.39 4.32
C VAL A 31 20.01 -8.42 5.05
N LYS A 32 21.31 -8.36 4.84
CA LYS A 32 22.28 -9.14 5.61
C LYS A 32 22.71 -8.30 6.81
N VAL A 33 22.41 -8.77 8.00
CA VAL A 33 22.84 -8.14 9.24
C VAL A 33 24.16 -8.76 9.69
N LYS A 34 25.17 -7.92 9.98
CA LYS A 34 26.44 -8.36 10.55
C LYS A 34 26.22 -8.58 12.05
N ALA A 35 26.11 -9.83 12.45
CA ALA A 35 26.01 -10.23 13.85
C ALA A 35 27.19 -11.10 14.25
N PRO A 36 27.54 -11.20 15.54
CA PRO A 36 28.62 -12.06 16.04
C PRO A 36 28.31 -13.58 15.94
N PHE A 37 27.13 -13.93 15.45
CA PHE A 37 26.67 -15.29 15.21
C PHE A 37 26.06 -15.41 13.80
N PRO A 38 26.03 -16.60 13.18
CA PRO A 38 25.47 -16.77 11.84
C PRO A 38 23.97 -16.47 11.86
N MET A 39 23.57 -15.41 11.17
CA MET A 39 22.17 -15.03 10.94
C MET A 39 21.75 -15.29 9.51
N GLN A 40 20.53 -15.78 9.36
CA GLN A 40 19.90 -15.90 8.06
C GLN A 40 19.55 -14.50 7.50
N PRO A 41 19.60 -14.30 6.18
CA PRO A 41 19.18 -13.04 5.57
C PRO A 41 17.72 -12.72 5.90
N ILE A 42 17.45 -11.52 6.37
CA ILE A 42 16.12 -11.07 6.77
C ILE A 42 15.44 -10.41 5.57
N LYS A 43 14.23 -10.85 5.26
CA LYS A 43 13.37 -10.19 4.28
C LYS A 43 12.66 -9.01 4.93
N VAL A 44 13.00 -7.79 4.49
CA VAL A 44 12.38 -6.56 4.96
C VAL A 44 11.42 -6.06 3.88
N PHE A 45 10.19 -5.75 4.27
CA PHE A 45 9.21 -5.18 3.38
C PHE A 45 9.61 -3.73 3.04
N ILE A 46 9.59 -3.39 1.75
CA ILE A 46 9.84 -2.03 1.30
C ILE A 46 8.48 -1.38 1.09
N TYR A 47 8.18 -0.40 1.92
CA TYR A 47 6.95 0.38 1.78
C TYR A 47 7.04 1.25 0.53
N PRO A 48 5.97 1.30 -0.29
CA PRO A 48 5.90 2.27 -1.37
C PRO A 48 6.04 3.70 -0.84
N ASP A 49 6.72 4.56 -1.58
CA ASP A 49 6.91 5.97 -1.19
C ASP A 49 5.65 6.78 -1.51
N ARG A 50 4.61 6.55 -0.71
CA ARG A 50 3.31 7.21 -0.80
C ARG A 50 2.89 7.61 0.60
N ASP A 51 2.55 8.89 0.75
CA ASP A 51 2.13 9.47 2.01
C ASP A 51 0.62 9.71 2.03
N PHE A 52 -0.01 9.23 3.09
CA PHE A 52 -1.43 9.43 3.38
C PHE A 52 -1.54 10.21 4.68
N LYS A 53 -1.68 11.53 4.57
CA LYS A 53 -1.83 12.38 5.76
C LYS A 53 -3.22 12.23 6.33
N ILE A 54 -3.33 12.03 7.64
CA ILE A 54 -4.63 11.89 8.30
C ILE A 54 -5.49 13.15 8.16
N THR A 55 -4.88 14.31 8.01
CA THR A 55 -5.57 15.59 7.76
C THR A 55 -6.33 15.61 6.44
N ASP A 56 -5.84 14.92 5.41
CA ASP A 56 -6.53 14.82 4.11
C ASP A 56 -7.82 13.98 4.20
N PHE A 57 -7.98 13.20 5.27
CA PHE A 57 -9.15 12.39 5.58
C PHE A 57 -10.07 13.02 6.64
N GLY A 58 -9.84 14.29 6.97
CA GLY A 58 -10.69 15.05 7.88
C GLY A 58 -10.27 15.00 9.34
N ALA A 59 -9.05 14.57 9.66
CA ALA A 59 -8.53 14.64 11.02
C ALA A 59 -8.30 16.11 11.45
N VAL A 60 -8.72 16.43 12.67
CA VAL A 60 -8.62 17.75 13.27
C VAL A 60 -7.73 17.70 14.51
N PRO A 61 -6.65 18.51 14.58
CA PRO A 61 -5.80 18.59 15.75
C PRO A 61 -6.50 19.33 16.91
N GLY A 62 -5.94 19.23 18.11
CA GLY A 62 -6.40 19.96 19.28
C GLY A 62 -6.88 19.06 20.44
N GLY A 63 -7.07 17.78 20.18
CA GLY A 63 -7.45 16.81 21.24
C GLY A 63 -8.91 16.86 21.68
N GLU A 64 -9.77 17.59 20.98
CA GLU A 64 -11.20 17.70 21.29
C GLU A 64 -12.07 16.86 20.34
N VAL A 65 -11.62 16.69 19.09
CA VAL A 65 -12.35 15.95 18.06
C VAL A 65 -11.82 14.53 17.97
N ASP A 66 -12.73 13.57 17.95
CA ASP A 66 -12.39 12.16 17.74
C ASP A 66 -12.01 11.91 16.28
N ASN A 67 -10.76 11.58 16.07
CA ASN A 67 -10.17 11.34 14.74
C ASN A 67 -10.13 9.84 14.35
N THR A 68 -10.76 8.97 15.11
CA THR A 68 -10.73 7.51 14.86
C THR A 68 -11.14 7.16 13.44
N LYS A 69 -12.23 7.77 12.95
CA LYS A 69 -12.72 7.52 11.58
C LYS A 69 -11.78 8.04 10.50
N ALA A 70 -11.18 9.22 10.71
CA ALA A 70 -10.23 9.81 9.76
C ALA A 70 -8.96 8.98 9.66
N ILE A 71 -8.42 8.52 10.77
CA ILE A 71 -7.25 7.64 10.82
C ILE A 71 -7.56 6.30 10.17
N ALA A 72 -8.72 5.70 10.46
CA ALA A 72 -9.14 4.45 9.83
C ALA A 72 -9.28 4.60 8.30
N ALA A 73 -9.85 5.72 7.83
CA ALA A 73 -9.97 6.00 6.40
C ALA A 73 -8.59 6.15 5.72
N ALA A 74 -7.64 6.82 6.36
CA ALA A 74 -6.27 6.93 5.87
C ALA A 74 -5.58 5.56 5.77
N ILE A 75 -5.74 4.71 6.77
CA ILE A 75 -5.23 3.34 6.79
C ILE A 75 -5.86 2.50 5.66
N ASP A 76 -7.17 2.62 5.47
CA ASP A 76 -7.89 1.90 4.41
C ASP A 76 -7.44 2.33 3.02
N ALA A 77 -7.30 3.63 2.78
CA ALA A 77 -6.81 4.16 1.52
C ALA A 77 -5.38 3.71 1.23
N CYS A 78 -4.50 3.74 2.23
CA CYS A 78 -3.13 3.26 2.13
C CYS A 78 -3.08 1.76 1.81
N ASN A 79 -3.88 0.94 2.48
CA ASN A 79 -3.95 -0.50 2.22
C ASN A 79 -4.48 -0.80 0.81
N LYS A 80 -5.54 -0.12 0.35
CA LYS A 80 -6.10 -0.27 -1.00
C LYS A 80 -5.10 0.13 -2.09
N ALA A 81 -4.22 1.10 -1.81
CA ALA A 81 -3.16 1.51 -2.74
C ALA A 81 -1.97 0.54 -2.78
N GLY A 82 -1.99 -0.55 -2.03
CA GLY A 82 -0.92 -1.55 -1.95
C GLY A 82 0.12 -1.27 -0.87
N GLY A 83 -0.16 -0.36 0.04
CA GLY A 83 0.72 0.03 1.15
C GLY A 83 1.33 1.42 0.98
N GLY A 84 2.02 1.87 1.99
CA GLY A 84 2.64 3.19 2.06
C GLY A 84 2.82 3.68 3.49
N ARG A 85 2.92 4.99 3.65
CA ARG A 85 3.05 5.65 4.95
C ARG A 85 1.77 6.41 5.30
N VAL A 86 1.24 6.14 6.48
CA VAL A 86 0.20 6.97 7.08
C VAL A 86 0.89 7.99 7.96
N VAL A 87 0.77 9.27 7.61
CA VAL A 87 1.47 10.37 8.28
C VAL A 87 0.54 11.06 9.25
N VAL A 88 0.96 11.12 10.51
CA VAL A 88 0.31 11.90 11.55
C VAL A 88 1.16 13.15 11.79
N PRO A 89 0.67 14.34 11.40
CA PRO A 89 1.41 15.58 11.62
C PRO A 89 1.62 15.89 13.10
N ALA A 90 2.55 16.79 13.38
CA ALA A 90 2.78 17.30 14.73
C ALA A 90 1.49 17.88 15.34
N GLY A 91 1.28 17.63 16.62
CA GLY A 91 0.11 18.12 17.36
C GLY A 91 -0.51 17.08 18.29
N THR A 92 -1.62 17.46 18.90
CA THR A 92 -2.40 16.58 19.77
C THR A 92 -3.61 16.03 19.01
N TRP A 93 -3.72 14.71 18.98
CA TRP A 93 -4.76 14.00 18.24
C TRP A 93 -5.53 13.09 19.17
N LEU A 94 -6.81 13.37 19.37
CA LEU A 94 -7.69 12.45 20.10
C LEU A 94 -8.13 11.33 19.18
N THR A 95 -7.92 10.09 19.60
CA THR A 95 -8.33 8.91 18.83
C THR A 95 -8.73 7.78 19.76
N GLY A 96 -9.66 6.97 19.33
CA GLY A 96 -9.97 5.67 19.92
C GLY A 96 -9.00 4.58 19.44
N PRO A 97 -9.37 3.32 19.55
CA PRO A 97 -8.53 2.21 19.11
C PRO A 97 -8.29 2.27 17.60
N VAL A 98 -7.04 2.14 17.19
CA VAL A 98 -6.62 2.15 15.80
C VAL A 98 -6.26 0.74 15.37
N HIS A 99 -6.90 0.25 14.30
CA HIS A 99 -6.64 -1.06 13.72
C HIS A 99 -5.79 -0.91 12.47
N PHE A 100 -4.58 -1.46 12.50
CA PHE A 100 -3.68 -1.46 11.35
C PHE A 100 -3.99 -2.59 10.39
N LYS A 101 -3.72 -2.33 9.11
CA LYS A 101 -3.76 -3.32 8.03
C LYS A 101 -2.35 -3.64 7.55
N SER A 102 -2.22 -4.65 6.71
CA SER A 102 -0.93 -5.07 6.16
C SER A 102 -0.29 -4.00 5.29
N ASN A 103 1.04 -3.98 5.26
CA ASN A 103 1.85 -3.12 4.39
C ASN A 103 1.76 -1.62 4.70
N ILE A 104 1.43 -1.26 5.93
CA ILE A 104 1.31 0.14 6.37
C ILE A 104 2.45 0.49 7.31
N ASN A 105 3.08 1.62 7.06
CA ASN A 105 4.03 2.27 7.94
C ASN A 105 3.38 3.51 8.56
N LEU A 106 3.33 3.57 9.89
CA LEU A 106 2.88 4.77 10.60
C LEU A 106 4.06 5.69 10.83
N CYS A 107 3.96 6.91 10.35
CA CYS A 107 4.95 7.96 10.53
C CYS A 107 4.35 9.09 11.38
N LEU A 108 4.97 9.37 12.51
CA LEU A 108 4.63 10.49 13.38
C LEU A 108 5.62 11.61 13.14
N GLU A 109 5.14 12.80 12.84
CA GLU A 109 5.98 14.01 12.72
C GLU A 109 6.03 14.71 14.08
N GLU A 110 7.23 15.20 14.43
CA GLU A 110 7.49 15.98 15.66
C GLU A 110 7.20 17.47 15.47
#